data_77f5a462f9da568617f5b15a970ea93f
#
_entry.id   77f5a462f9da568617f5b15a970ea93f
#
_cell.length_a   1.000
_cell.length_b   1.000
_cell.length_c   1.000
_cell.angle_alpha   90.00
_cell.angle_beta   90.00
_cell.angle_gamma   90.00
#
_symmetry.space_group_name_H-M   'P 1'
#
loop_
_entity.id
_entity.type
_entity.pdbx_description
1 polymer ?
#
loop_
_entity_poly.entity_id
_entity_poly.type
_entity_poly.pdbx_seq_one_letter_code
_entity_poly.pdbx_strand_id
1 'polypeptide(L)'
;LNHVKRINKPYFIFLVWNVLMIFAVHGLTFQHEAGKGVSGNGNPGILILFPSLLTFLMLCIWTVSLSKWWLYDQRQRWGKKKHVMVPLAALLLCVLSVFWQLFMIKDLRVQLGGFTNDPNSVVYRFGWLNQYTNTLYYNVPILLFGLSLSIFIGWLMERSLRKNGS
;
A
#
# COMPACT_ATOMS: atom_id res chain seq x y z
N LEU A 1 3.84 -26.68 12.13
CA LEU A 1 3.12 -26.67 10.81
C LEU A 1 1.64 -26.29 10.95
N ASN A 2 0.96 -26.68 12.03
CA ASN A 2 -0.47 -26.42 12.22
C ASN A 2 -0.79 -24.93 12.53
N HIS A 3 0.12 -24.18 13.13
CA HIS A 3 -0.08 -22.77 13.43
C HIS A 3 -0.14 -21.90 12.15
N VAL A 4 0.74 -22.13 11.18
CA VAL A 4 0.76 -21.36 9.92
C VAL A 4 -0.48 -21.62 9.07
N LYS A 5 -0.98 -22.86 9.03
CA LYS A 5 -2.21 -23.20 8.28
C LYS A 5 -3.49 -22.55 8.85
N ARG A 6 -3.58 -22.37 10.17
CA ARG A 6 -4.75 -21.76 10.82
C ARG A 6 -4.83 -20.23 10.62
N ILE A 7 -3.69 -19.58 10.45
CA ILE A 7 -3.58 -18.12 10.32
C ILE A 7 -3.93 -17.65 8.89
N ASN A 8 -3.84 -18.53 7.88
CA ASN A 8 -3.98 -18.13 6.48
C ASN A 8 -5.39 -17.68 6.08
N LYS A 9 -6.46 -18.27 6.62
CA LYS A 9 -7.84 -17.90 6.25
C LYS A 9 -8.19 -16.45 6.65
N PRO A 10 -8.07 -16.04 7.93
CA PRO A 10 -8.40 -14.67 8.32
C PRO A 10 -7.47 -13.64 7.67
N TYR A 11 -6.19 -13.95 7.44
CA TYR A 11 -5.27 -13.09 6.71
C TYR A 11 -5.76 -12.84 5.26
N PHE A 12 -6.19 -13.90 4.58
CA PHE A 12 -6.69 -13.79 3.21
C PHE A 12 -7.98 -12.96 3.14
N ILE A 13 -8.91 -13.15 4.08
CA ILE A 13 -10.11 -12.32 4.20
C ILE A 13 -9.73 -10.85 4.40
N PHE A 14 -8.76 -10.58 5.26
CA PHE A 14 -8.29 -9.23 5.54
C PHE A 14 -7.56 -8.58 4.34
N LEU A 15 -6.84 -9.38 3.56
CA LEU A 15 -6.24 -8.94 2.29
C LEU A 15 -7.32 -8.57 1.26
N VAL A 16 -8.33 -9.44 1.08
CA VAL A 16 -9.47 -9.16 0.19
C VAL A 16 -10.21 -7.90 0.62
N TRP A 17 -10.42 -7.72 1.93
CA TRP A 17 -11.01 -6.51 2.48
C TRP A 17 -10.22 -5.25 2.08
N ASN A 18 -8.90 -5.27 2.21
CA ASN A 18 -8.05 -4.15 1.81
C ASN A 18 -8.11 -3.86 0.30
N VAL A 19 -8.23 -4.90 -0.53
CA VAL A 19 -8.44 -4.73 -1.98
C VAL A 19 -9.81 -4.07 -2.24
N LEU A 20 -10.87 -4.51 -1.57
CA LEU A 20 -12.20 -3.90 -1.70
C LEU A 20 -12.21 -2.43 -1.25
N MET A 21 -11.43 -2.07 -0.22
CA MET A 21 -11.29 -0.68 0.22
C MET A 21 -10.62 0.21 -0.85
N ILE A 22 -9.72 -0.30 -1.70
CA ILE A 22 -9.19 0.46 -2.83
C ILE A 22 -10.32 0.86 -3.78
N PHE A 23 -11.21 -0.06 -4.11
CA PHE A 23 -12.37 0.24 -4.96
C PHE A 23 -13.34 1.23 -4.30
N ALA A 24 -13.57 1.10 -3.00
CA ALA A 24 -14.41 2.04 -2.24
C ALA A 24 -13.81 3.46 -2.23
N VAL A 25 -12.50 3.60 -1.98
CA VAL A 25 -11.81 4.90 -2.04
C VAL A 25 -11.89 5.48 -3.45
N HIS A 26 -11.68 4.65 -4.48
CA HIS A 26 -11.77 5.09 -5.87
C HIS A 26 -13.20 5.55 -6.22
N GLY A 27 -14.22 4.81 -5.82
CA GLY A 27 -15.62 5.16 -6.09
C GLY A 27 -16.12 6.42 -5.38
N LEU A 28 -15.49 6.80 -4.26
CA LEU A 28 -15.79 8.04 -3.52
C LEU A 28 -14.83 9.20 -3.83
N THR A 29 -13.90 9.01 -4.75
CA THR A 29 -13.02 10.08 -5.25
C THR A 29 -13.65 10.69 -6.47
N PHE A 30 -13.93 11.99 -6.39
CA PHE A 30 -14.51 12.72 -7.53
C PHE A 30 -13.48 12.88 -8.66
N GLN A 31 -13.95 12.81 -9.88
CA GLN A 31 -13.13 13.13 -11.05
C GLN A 31 -13.27 14.61 -11.37
N HIS A 32 -12.16 15.27 -11.61
CA HIS A 32 -12.15 16.64 -12.09
C HIS A 32 -12.29 16.64 -13.63
N GLU A 33 -13.29 17.38 -14.13
CA GLU A 33 -13.44 17.60 -15.56
C GLU A 33 -12.97 19.01 -15.90
N ALA A 34 -12.04 19.09 -16.86
CA ALA A 34 -11.53 20.39 -17.34
C ALA A 34 -12.67 21.30 -17.83
N GLY A 35 -12.70 22.53 -17.35
CA GLY A 35 -13.76 23.51 -17.70
C GLY A 35 -15.02 23.44 -16.82
N LYS A 36 -15.17 22.45 -15.93
CA LYS A 36 -16.23 22.48 -14.93
C LYS A 36 -15.73 23.14 -13.63
N GLY A 37 -16.64 23.89 -12.99
CA GLY A 37 -16.33 24.53 -11.70
C GLY A 37 -15.95 23.50 -10.65
N VAL A 38 -15.00 23.86 -9.78
CA VAL A 38 -14.53 23.02 -8.68
C VAL A 38 -15.50 23.16 -7.51
N SER A 39 -16.12 22.05 -7.07
CA SER A 39 -16.97 22.03 -5.88
C SER A 39 -16.14 21.90 -4.62
N GLY A 40 -16.40 22.73 -3.61
CA GLY A 40 -15.78 22.69 -2.30
C GLY A 40 -16.64 22.02 -1.21
N ASN A 41 -17.63 21.20 -1.58
CA ASN A 41 -18.66 20.65 -0.68
C ASN A 41 -18.14 19.55 0.30
N GLY A 42 -16.86 19.59 0.65
CA GLY A 42 -16.26 18.61 1.57
C GLY A 42 -15.68 17.38 0.84
N ASN A 43 -15.05 16.50 1.61
CA ASN A 43 -14.41 15.28 1.08
C ASN A 43 -15.03 14.03 1.73
N PRO A 44 -16.11 13.46 1.17
CA PRO A 44 -16.73 12.27 1.71
C PRO A 44 -15.82 11.04 1.66
N GLY A 45 -14.84 11.01 0.75
CA GLY A 45 -13.87 9.92 0.66
C GLY A 45 -12.99 9.75 1.89
N ILE A 46 -12.85 10.79 2.72
CA ILE A 46 -12.10 10.72 3.99
C ILE A 46 -12.70 9.67 4.93
N LEU A 47 -14.03 9.52 4.96
CA LEU A 47 -14.70 8.55 5.83
C LEU A 47 -14.30 7.09 5.52
N ILE A 48 -13.94 6.80 4.28
CA ILE A 48 -13.45 5.48 3.87
C ILE A 48 -11.92 5.43 3.88
N LEU A 49 -11.26 6.53 3.53
CA LEU A 49 -9.80 6.59 3.46
C LEU A 49 -9.14 6.27 4.81
N PHE A 50 -9.58 6.87 5.92
CA PHE A 50 -8.99 6.64 7.24
C PHE A 50 -9.12 5.19 7.72
N PRO A 51 -10.31 4.56 7.70
CA PRO A 51 -10.44 3.12 8.01
C PRO A 51 -9.59 2.24 7.09
N SER A 52 -9.50 2.58 5.80
CA SER A 52 -8.67 1.84 4.84
C SER A 52 -7.20 1.88 5.20
N LEU A 53 -6.66 3.05 5.53
CA LEU A 53 -5.27 3.20 5.97
C LEU A 53 -4.99 2.45 7.27
N LEU A 54 -5.93 2.48 8.23
CA LEU A 54 -5.79 1.75 9.48
C LEU A 54 -5.75 0.23 9.24
N THR A 55 -6.69 -0.31 8.47
CA THR A 55 -6.73 -1.74 8.14
C THR A 55 -5.52 -2.15 7.30
N PHE A 56 -5.03 -1.28 6.42
CA PHE A 56 -3.81 -1.50 5.67
C PHE A 56 -2.57 -1.59 6.57
N LEU A 57 -2.43 -0.69 7.55
CA LEU A 57 -1.33 -0.74 8.52
C LEU A 57 -1.36 -2.06 9.30
N MET A 58 -2.53 -2.49 9.76
CA MET A 58 -2.71 -3.77 10.44
C MET A 58 -2.33 -4.94 9.52
N LEU A 59 -2.70 -4.91 8.23
CA LEU A 59 -2.32 -5.91 7.24
C LEU A 59 -0.79 -5.95 7.05
N CYS A 60 -0.12 -4.81 6.98
CA CYS A 60 1.35 -4.73 6.89
C CYS A 60 2.03 -5.38 8.11
N ILE A 61 1.61 -5.03 9.32
CA ILE A 61 2.13 -5.60 10.57
C ILE A 61 1.94 -7.13 10.58
N TRP A 62 0.77 -7.60 10.19
CA TRP A 62 0.47 -9.02 10.10
C TRP A 62 1.36 -9.71 9.05
N THR A 63 1.53 -9.09 7.88
CA THR A 63 2.41 -9.59 6.80
C THR A 63 3.86 -9.71 7.26
N VAL A 64 4.38 -8.75 8.03
CA VAL A 64 5.73 -8.86 8.64
C VAL A 64 5.83 -10.12 9.50
N SER A 65 4.87 -10.31 10.39
CA SER A 65 4.86 -11.46 11.31
C SER A 65 4.78 -12.80 10.55
N LEU A 66 3.86 -12.90 9.58
CA LEU A 66 3.71 -14.12 8.76
C LEU A 66 4.95 -14.40 7.93
N SER A 67 5.52 -13.38 7.28
CA SER A 67 6.71 -13.51 6.44
C SER A 67 7.92 -13.98 7.23
N LYS A 68 8.12 -13.42 8.43
CA LYS A 68 9.19 -13.81 9.34
C LYS A 68 9.13 -15.32 9.65
N TRP A 69 7.96 -15.81 10.10
CA TRP A 69 7.80 -17.21 10.49
C TRP A 69 7.80 -18.15 9.29
N TRP A 70 7.18 -17.74 8.19
CA TRP A 70 7.17 -18.52 6.96
C TRP A 70 8.59 -18.68 6.37
N LEU A 71 9.38 -17.61 6.30
CA LEU A 71 10.76 -17.65 5.82
C LEU A 71 11.66 -18.48 6.74
N TYR A 72 11.44 -18.42 8.05
CA TYR A 72 12.15 -19.26 9.00
C TYR A 72 11.88 -20.75 8.75
N ASP A 73 10.62 -21.14 8.55
CA ASP A 73 10.23 -22.54 8.27
C ASP A 73 10.74 -23.01 6.89
N GLN A 74 10.64 -22.17 5.87
CA GLN A 74 11.08 -22.51 4.51
C GLN A 74 12.59 -22.61 4.36
N ARG A 75 13.34 -21.95 5.20
CA ARG A 75 14.81 -21.97 5.11
C ARG A 75 15.41 -23.38 5.23
N GLN A 76 14.87 -24.23 6.07
CA GLN A 76 15.34 -25.62 6.22
C GLN A 76 15.07 -26.45 4.96
N ARG A 77 14.02 -26.08 4.19
CA ARG A 77 13.60 -26.77 2.97
C ARG A 77 14.23 -26.18 1.71
N TRP A 78 14.52 -24.87 1.73
CA TRP A 78 15.06 -24.16 0.58
C TRP A 78 16.57 -23.95 0.74
N GLY A 79 17.33 -24.20 -0.33
CA GLY A 79 18.75 -23.83 -0.35
C GLY A 79 18.91 -22.31 -0.18
N LYS A 80 20.10 -21.87 0.25
CA LYS A 80 20.43 -20.45 0.50
C LYS A 80 20.00 -19.51 -0.60
N LYS A 81 20.15 -19.92 -1.89
CA LYS A 81 19.78 -19.10 -3.06
C LYS A 81 18.29 -18.77 -3.09
N LYS A 82 17.40 -19.76 -2.96
CA LYS A 82 15.94 -19.55 -2.98
C LYS A 82 15.46 -18.68 -1.82
N HIS A 83 16.05 -18.85 -0.64
CA HIS A 83 15.71 -18.05 0.54
C HIS A 83 16.01 -16.54 0.35
N VAL A 84 17.04 -16.18 -0.43
CA VAL A 84 17.40 -14.78 -0.71
C VAL A 84 16.60 -14.21 -1.89
N MET A 85 16.12 -15.05 -2.81
CA MET A 85 15.34 -14.57 -3.98
C MET A 85 14.02 -13.92 -3.59
N VAL A 86 13.33 -14.44 -2.57
CA VAL A 86 12.03 -13.90 -2.13
C VAL A 86 12.14 -12.44 -1.65
N PRO A 87 13.04 -12.09 -0.71
CA PRO A 87 13.18 -10.69 -0.30
C PRO A 87 13.74 -9.78 -1.40
N LEU A 88 14.56 -10.30 -2.33
CA LEU A 88 15.00 -9.51 -3.50
C LEU A 88 13.84 -9.21 -4.44
N ALA A 89 12.97 -10.18 -4.72
CA ALA A 89 11.75 -9.96 -5.49
C ALA A 89 10.81 -8.96 -4.80
N ALA A 90 10.65 -9.05 -3.49
CA ALA A 90 9.88 -8.09 -2.72
C ALA A 90 10.48 -6.68 -2.79
N LEU A 91 11.80 -6.54 -2.69
CA LEU A 91 12.48 -5.25 -2.84
C LEU A 91 12.29 -4.66 -4.26
N LEU A 92 12.38 -5.49 -5.29
CA LEU A 92 12.11 -5.07 -6.67
C LEU A 92 10.66 -4.56 -6.81
N LEU A 93 9.68 -5.29 -6.24
CA LEU A 93 8.28 -4.84 -6.24
C LEU A 93 8.08 -3.53 -5.47
N CYS A 94 8.80 -3.29 -4.38
CA CYS A 94 8.80 -2.00 -3.69
C CYS A 94 9.21 -0.87 -4.65
N VAL A 95 10.34 -1.05 -5.33
CA VAL A 95 10.86 -0.05 -6.27
C VAL A 95 9.87 0.22 -7.41
N LEU A 96 9.35 -0.83 -8.03
CA LEU A 96 8.35 -0.72 -9.11
C LEU A 96 7.06 -0.02 -8.64
N SER A 97 6.61 -0.31 -7.42
CA SER A 97 5.43 0.33 -6.82
C SER A 97 5.64 1.83 -6.59
N VAL A 98 6.86 2.25 -6.18
CA VAL A 98 7.20 3.67 -6.04
C VAL A 98 7.16 4.38 -7.39
N PHE A 99 7.76 3.80 -8.44
CA PHE A 99 7.70 4.38 -9.79
C PHE A 99 6.26 4.50 -10.30
N TRP A 100 5.44 3.47 -10.08
CA TRP A 100 4.02 3.51 -10.46
C TRP A 100 3.28 4.62 -9.69
N GLN A 101 3.51 4.74 -8.39
CA GLN A 101 2.91 5.81 -7.58
C GLN A 101 3.32 7.21 -8.06
N LEU A 102 4.60 7.42 -8.38
CA LEU A 102 5.08 8.69 -8.92
C LEU A 102 4.43 9.02 -10.27
N PHE A 103 4.21 8.01 -11.11
CA PHE A 103 3.50 8.19 -12.38
C PHE A 103 2.03 8.61 -12.14
N MET A 104 1.32 7.95 -11.22
CA MET A 104 -0.05 8.32 -10.85
C MET A 104 -0.14 9.75 -10.28
N ILE A 105 0.81 10.15 -9.42
CA ILE A 105 0.87 11.51 -8.88
C ILE A 105 1.05 12.54 -10.02
N LYS A 106 1.95 12.25 -10.96
CA LYS A 106 2.20 13.11 -12.11
C LYS A 106 0.95 13.26 -12.99
N ASP A 107 0.30 12.15 -13.30
CA ASP A 107 -0.91 12.13 -14.13
C ASP A 107 -2.07 12.90 -13.47
N LEU A 108 -2.37 12.57 -12.21
CA LEU A 108 -3.42 13.28 -11.48
C LEU A 108 -3.14 14.78 -11.34
N ARG A 109 -1.89 15.18 -11.14
CA ARG A 109 -1.51 16.60 -11.08
C ARG A 109 -1.83 17.33 -12.37
N VAL A 110 -1.59 16.71 -13.54
CA VAL A 110 -1.97 17.30 -14.83
C VAL A 110 -3.49 17.45 -14.93
N GLN A 111 -4.24 16.42 -14.52
CA GLN A 111 -5.71 16.45 -14.52
C GLN A 111 -6.28 17.54 -13.59
N LEU A 112 -5.61 17.83 -12.47
CA LEU A 112 -6.05 18.83 -11.47
C LEU A 112 -5.56 20.26 -11.77
N GLY A 113 -5.02 20.54 -12.97
CA GLY A 113 -4.63 21.87 -13.43
C GLY A 113 -3.26 22.34 -12.94
N GLY A 114 -2.38 21.45 -12.48
CA GLY A 114 -0.98 21.80 -12.23
C GLY A 114 -0.52 21.78 -10.77
N PHE A 115 0.32 22.74 -10.39
CA PHE A 115 1.02 22.78 -9.11
C PHE A 115 0.27 23.57 -8.02
N THR A 116 0.74 23.41 -6.78
CA THR A 116 0.24 24.15 -5.61
C THR A 116 0.45 25.67 -5.68
N ASN A 117 1.30 26.14 -6.56
CA ASN A 117 1.54 27.57 -6.81
C ASN A 117 0.68 28.14 -7.95
N ASP A 118 -0.12 27.33 -8.63
CA ASP A 118 -1.04 27.81 -9.67
C ASP A 118 -2.43 28.06 -9.06
N PRO A 119 -2.90 29.35 -9.03
CA PRO A 119 -4.20 29.71 -8.47
C PRO A 119 -5.40 29.01 -9.14
N ASN A 120 -5.23 28.50 -10.35
CA ASN A 120 -6.26 27.79 -11.09
C ASN A 120 -6.30 26.30 -10.75
N SER A 121 -5.25 25.77 -10.09
CA SER A 121 -5.22 24.34 -9.76
C SER A 121 -6.14 24.00 -8.59
N VAL A 122 -6.70 22.80 -8.62
CA VAL A 122 -7.53 22.24 -7.55
C VAL A 122 -6.72 22.10 -6.26
N VAL A 123 -5.44 21.73 -6.39
CA VAL A 123 -4.55 21.52 -5.24
C VAL A 123 -4.20 22.84 -4.55
N TYR A 124 -4.06 23.95 -5.29
CA TYR A 124 -3.89 25.28 -4.70
C TYR A 124 -5.10 25.65 -3.84
N ARG A 125 -6.32 25.41 -4.36
CA ARG A 125 -7.57 25.83 -3.69
C ARG A 125 -7.95 24.98 -2.47
N PHE A 126 -7.70 23.68 -2.52
CA PHE A 126 -8.20 22.71 -1.52
C PHE A 126 -7.11 21.89 -0.82
N GLY A 127 -5.83 22.14 -1.14
CA GLY A 127 -4.71 21.33 -0.64
C GLY A 127 -4.64 19.93 -1.27
N TRP A 128 -3.69 19.14 -0.81
CA TRP A 128 -3.47 17.78 -1.32
C TRP A 128 -4.49 16.75 -0.81
N LEU A 129 -5.08 16.94 0.36
CA LEU A 129 -6.10 16.04 0.89
C LEU A 129 -7.50 16.60 0.59
N ASN A 130 -8.00 16.34 -0.59
CA ASN A 130 -9.29 16.81 -1.06
C ASN A 130 -10.07 15.70 -1.76
N GLN A 131 -11.31 15.97 -2.13
CA GLN A 131 -12.23 14.99 -2.73
C GLN A 131 -11.75 14.40 -4.08
N TYR A 132 -10.78 15.02 -4.75
CA TYR A 132 -10.23 14.58 -6.04
C TYR A 132 -8.92 13.78 -5.87
N THR A 133 -8.33 13.74 -4.67
CA THR A 133 -6.99 13.20 -4.45
C THR A 133 -6.94 12.00 -3.52
N ASN A 134 -8.07 11.51 -3.00
CA ASN A 134 -8.10 10.39 -2.05
C ASN A 134 -7.40 9.14 -2.59
N THR A 135 -7.49 8.88 -3.91
CA THR A 135 -6.81 7.77 -4.57
C THR A 135 -5.29 7.84 -4.51
N LEU A 136 -4.69 9.00 -4.25
CA LEU A 136 -3.24 9.09 -4.04
C LEU A 136 -2.78 8.46 -2.73
N TYR A 137 -3.65 8.41 -1.73
CA TYR A 137 -3.31 7.96 -0.38
C TYR A 137 -3.59 6.48 -0.16
N TYR A 138 -4.50 5.89 -0.96
CA TYR A 138 -4.79 4.47 -0.89
C TYR A 138 -5.20 3.91 -2.25
N ASN A 139 -4.28 3.12 -2.84
CA ASN A 139 -4.39 2.56 -4.18
C ASN A 139 -3.56 1.28 -4.30
N VAL A 140 -3.57 0.65 -5.48
CA VAL A 140 -2.82 -0.59 -5.76
C VAL A 140 -1.32 -0.44 -5.54
N PRO A 141 -0.62 0.58 -6.08
CA PRO A 141 0.80 0.80 -5.80
C PRO A 141 1.14 0.87 -4.31
N ILE A 142 0.36 1.59 -3.51
CA ILE A 142 0.56 1.71 -2.06
C ILE A 142 0.37 0.35 -1.36
N LEU A 143 -0.67 -0.41 -1.74
CA LEU A 143 -0.89 -1.75 -1.19
C LEU A 143 0.28 -2.68 -1.53
N LEU A 144 0.73 -2.70 -2.78
CA LEU A 144 1.86 -3.52 -3.22
C LEU A 144 3.16 -3.12 -2.52
N PHE A 145 3.43 -1.82 -2.40
CA PHE A 145 4.58 -1.30 -1.67
C PHE A 145 4.59 -1.78 -0.22
N GLY A 146 3.48 -1.58 0.50
CA GLY A 146 3.39 -1.95 1.91
C GLY A 146 3.55 -3.45 2.14
N LEU A 147 2.89 -4.30 1.33
CA LEU A 147 3.03 -5.75 1.42
C LEU A 147 4.45 -6.21 1.11
N SER A 148 5.06 -5.68 0.05
CA SER A 148 6.41 -6.03 -0.36
C SER A 148 7.46 -5.59 0.67
N LEU A 149 7.33 -4.38 1.19
CA LEU A 149 8.18 -3.88 2.27
C LEU A 149 8.03 -4.74 3.54
N SER A 150 6.80 -5.14 3.87
CA SER A 150 6.51 -6.01 5.01
C SER A 150 7.19 -7.38 4.88
N ILE A 151 7.19 -7.97 3.69
CA ILE A 151 7.90 -9.22 3.40
C ILE A 151 9.41 -9.04 3.61
N PHE A 152 9.97 -7.94 3.10
CA PHE A 152 11.39 -7.63 3.25
C PHE A 152 11.79 -7.43 4.72
N ILE A 153 10.99 -6.68 5.49
CA ILE A 153 11.20 -6.48 6.94
C ILE A 153 11.11 -7.83 7.68
N GLY A 154 10.12 -8.67 7.35
CA GLY A 154 9.97 -10.00 7.93
C GLY A 154 11.22 -10.87 7.73
N TRP A 155 11.84 -10.79 6.55
CA TRP A 155 13.12 -11.46 6.27
C TRP A 155 14.29 -10.90 7.11
N LEU A 156 14.38 -9.58 7.27
CA LEU A 156 15.41 -8.98 8.14
C LEU A 156 15.26 -9.44 9.58
N MET A 157 14.02 -9.50 10.09
CA MET A 157 13.73 -9.97 11.43
C MET A 157 14.05 -11.47 11.61
N GLU A 158 13.79 -12.31 10.60
CA GLU A 158 14.22 -13.74 10.60
C GLU A 158 15.73 -13.85 10.75
N ARG A 159 16.49 -13.04 10.01
CA ARG A 159 17.97 -13.05 10.12
C ARG A 159 18.50 -12.60 11.47
N SER A 160 17.85 -11.63 12.11
CA SER A 160 18.23 -11.14 13.44
C SER A 160 18.02 -12.18 14.52
N LEU A 161 16.89 -12.89 14.51
CA LEU A 161 16.61 -13.97 15.47
C LEU A 161 17.70 -15.04 15.47
N ARG A 162 18.28 -15.33 14.32
CA ARG A 162 19.32 -16.34 14.18
C ARG A 162 20.66 -15.91 14.76
N LYS A 163 21.02 -14.63 14.64
CA LYS A 163 22.28 -14.13 15.21
C LYS A 163 22.28 -14.19 16.73
N ASN A 164 21.11 -14.09 17.34
CA ASN A 164 20.95 -14.06 18.79
C ASN A 164 20.70 -15.46 19.40
N GLY A 165 20.46 -16.49 18.58
CA GLY A 165 20.23 -17.88 19.01
C GLY A 165 21.39 -18.85 18.72
N SER A 166 22.49 -18.36 18.17
CA SER A 166 23.76 -19.06 17.95
C SER A 166 24.82 -18.56 18.92
#